data_c23a6345059772631a4574e0987d90e2
#
_entry.id   c23a6345059772631a4574e0987d90e2
#
_cell.length_a   1.000
_cell.length_b   1.000
_cell.length_c   1.000
_cell.angle_alpha   90.00
_cell.angle_beta   90.00
_cell.angle_gamma   90.00
#
_symmetry.space_group_name_H-M   'P 1'
#
loop_
_entity.id
_entity.type
_entity.pdbx_description
1 polymer ?
#
loop_
_entity_poly.entity_id
_entity_poly.type
_entity_poly.pdbx_seq_one_letter_code
_entity_poly.pdbx_strand_id
1 'polypeptide(L)'
;SFEIPEEMIPDNIDKIRDIITASKTDSSVINHKINDCYNIIMNYDKRNKDGKKPLISYIDKHVNNLKTNMDVILESARNNIEMFFDTGLQPDSKGSGKYEVAIYQDGLGLGNKDYYLKDTAENQKYMNAYSQYIIDLYEYLYNDNNIALMENNKILSIENLLAPSSYSVEELQDPILNYNRISVNELSEKTCFDWRLYLDTLGYTETNEVIVSNIEFLKHACKLLLTLDTSYLKTFYEWQVINIAATKLDDKIYDLVFKYSQVFTGAKVQYPKEKRAINKINSVFSEVIGQIYVKKYFNEDSKNDVINIIENLKTSFETIINSQTWMSNET
;
A
#
# COMPACT_ATOMS: atom_id res chain seq x y z
N SER A 1 -17.21 15.40 -11.60
CA SER A 1 -15.84 14.94 -11.84
C SER A 1 -15.08 16.05 -12.54
N PHE A 2 -13.99 16.50 -11.94
CA PHE A 2 -13.02 17.34 -12.65
C PHE A 2 -12.27 16.43 -13.61
N GLU A 3 -12.65 16.40 -14.87
CA GLU A 3 -11.85 15.77 -15.90
C GLU A 3 -10.66 16.69 -16.20
N ILE A 4 -9.47 16.24 -15.85
CA ILE A 4 -8.24 16.89 -16.32
C ILE A 4 -8.19 16.67 -17.83
N PRO A 5 -8.09 17.74 -18.67
CA PRO A 5 -8.00 17.58 -20.11
C PRO A 5 -6.89 16.59 -20.49
N GLU A 6 -7.19 15.62 -21.36
CA GLU A 6 -6.22 14.60 -21.78
C GLU A 6 -4.91 15.19 -22.32
N GLU A 7 -4.95 16.42 -22.83
CA GLU A 7 -3.78 17.16 -23.33
C GLU A 7 -2.82 17.64 -22.22
N MET A 8 -3.30 17.82 -20.98
CA MET A 8 -2.44 18.27 -19.85
C MET A 8 -1.64 17.14 -19.19
N ILE A 9 -2.12 15.91 -19.24
CA ILE A 9 -1.45 14.75 -18.62
C ILE A 9 -0.13 14.41 -19.32
N PRO A 10 -0.04 14.37 -20.66
CA PRO A 10 1.22 14.15 -21.38
C PRO A 10 2.27 15.22 -21.06
N ASP A 11 1.89 16.51 -21.02
CA ASP A 11 2.80 17.61 -20.74
C ASP A 11 3.50 17.49 -19.37
N ASN A 12 2.78 17.09 -18.33
CA ASN A 12 3.36 16.88 -17.01
C ASN A 12 4.33 15.70 -16.96
N ILE A 13 4.02 14.61 -17.66
CA ILE A 13 4.93 13.45 -17.76
C ILE A 13 6.21 13.85 -18.49
N ASP A 14 6.10 14.64 -19.56
CA ASP A 14 7.24 15.13 -20.33
C ASP A 14 8.12 16.05 -19.47
N LYS A 15 7.52 16.94 -18.68
CA LYS A 15 8.24 17.81 -17.74
C LYS A 15 8.99 17.00 -16.67
N ILE A 16 8.37 15.93 -16.12
CA ILE A 16 9.05 15.05 -15.16
C ILE A 16 10.16 14.25 -15.84
N ARG A 17 9.95 13.78 -17.08
CA ARG A 17 11.00 13.13 -17.88
C ARG A 17 12.21 14.06 -18.07
N ASP A 18 11.98 15.34 -18.39
CA ASP A 18 13.03 16.34 -18.52
C ASP A 18 13.82 16.54 -17.23
N ILE A 19 13.14 16.54 -16.07
CA ILE A 19 13.80 16.63 -14.77
C ILE A 19 14.68 15.39 -14.53
N ILE A 20 14.17 14.19 -14.78
CA ILE A 20 14.92 12.94 -14.62
C ILE A 20 16.12 12.91 -15.57
N THR A 21 15.95 13.35 -16.81
CA THR A 21 17.03 13.39 -17.81
C THR A 21 18.11 14.40 -17.42
N ALA A 22 17.70 15.60 -16.98
CA ALA A 22 18.62 16.63 -16.52
C ALA A 22 19.40 16.22 -15.26
N SER A 23 18.85 15.35 -14.42
CA SER A 23 19.51 14.84 -13.22
C SER A 23 20.79 14.06 -13.50
N LYS A 24 20.98 13.59 -14.74
CA LYS A 24 22.19 12.89 -15.18
C LYS A 24 23.46 13.77 -15.14
N THR A 25 23.33 15.05 -15.38
CA THR A 25 24.43 16.02 -15.49
C THR A 25 24.57 16.92 -14.28
N ASP A 26 23.64 16.85 -13.35
CA ASP A 26 23.65 17.66 -12.12
C ASP A 26 24.63 17.04 -11.10
N SER A 27 25.43 17.90 -10.46
CA SER A 27 26.45 17.47 -9.48
C SER A 27 25.89 17.14 -8.11
N SER A 28 24.59 17.31 -7.87
CA SER A 28 23.99 16.99 -6.57
C SER A 28 23.83 15.49 -6.36
N VAL A 29 24.16 15.01 -5.16
CA VAL A 29 24.04 13.58 -4.79
C VAL A 29 22.63 13.04 -5.00
N ILE A 30 21.62 13.85 -4.72
CA ILE A 30 20.23 13.42 -4.82
C ILE A 30 19.79 13.24 -6.29
N ASN A 31 20.25 14.12 -7.18
CA ASN A 31 19.96 14.02 -8.60
C ASN A 31 20.64 12.81 -9.24
N HIS A 32 21.87 12.47 -8.83
CA HIS A 32 22.50 11.22 -9.22
C HIS A 32 21.67 9.99 -8.81
N LYS A 33 21.13 9.97 -7.58
CA LYS A 33 20.26 8.87 -7.12
C LYS A 33 18.99 8.73 -7.96
N ILE A 34 18.36 9.82 -8.39
CA ILE A 34 17.21 9.79 -9.28
C ILE A 34 17.56 9.13 -10.61
N ASN A 35 18.68 9.55 -11.23
CA ASN A 35 19.13 8.99 -12.50
C ASN A 35 19.53 7.52 -12.37
N ASP A 36 20.26 7.14 -11.32
CA ASP A 36 20.67 5.76 -11.08
C ASP A 36 19.45 4.85 -10.88
N CYS A 37 18.47 5.29 -10.10
CA CYS A 37 17.22 4.56 -9.88
C CYS A 37 16.44 4.39 -11.20
N TYR A 38 16.36 5.44 -12.02
CA TYR A 38 15.73 5.37 -13.34
C TYR A 38 16.42 4.36 -14.24
N ASN A 39 17.76 4.37 -14.30
CA ASN A 39 18.54 3.43 -15.11
C ASN A 39 18.37 1.98 -14.64
N ILE A 40 18.29 1.75 -13.32
CA ILE A 40 18.01 0.42 -12.76
C ILE A 40 16.62 -0.06 -13.18
N ILE A 41 15.59 0.81 -13.07
CA ILE A 41 14.23 0.45 -13.47
C ILE A 41 14.14 0.17 -14.96
N MET A 42 14.84 0.94 -15.79
CA MET A 42 14.83 0.79 -17.26
C MET A 42 15.71 -0.35 -17.78
N ASN A 43 16.52 -0.97 -16.93
CA ASN A 43 17.37 -2.09 -17.34
C ASN A 43 16.58 -3.41 -17.46
N TYR A 44 15.67 -3.46 -18.43
CA TYR A 44 14.81 -4.62 -18.69
C TYR A 44 15.60 -5.86 -19.15
N ASP A 45 16.72 -5.68 -19.85
CA ASP A 45 17.58 -6.81 -20.27
C ASP A 45 18.10 -7.57 -19.06
N LYS A 46 18.62 -6.85 -18.05
CA LYS A 46 19.07 -7.46 -16.81
C LYS A 46 17.91 -8.09 -16.03
N ARG A 47 16.79 -7.38 -15.90
CA ARG A 47 15.60 -7.89 -15.19
C ARG A 47 15.07 -9.18 -15.82
N ASN A 48 14.95 -9.21 -17.15
CA ASN A 48 14.51 -10.41 -17.88
C ASN A 48 15.52 -11.56 -17.81
N LYS A 49 16.82 -11.25 -17.77
CA LYS A 49 17.89 -12.25 -17.59
C LYS A 49 17.90 -12.84 -16.18
N ASP A 50 17.72 -12.01 -15.16
CA ASP A 50 17.66 -12.43 -13.76
C ASP A 50 16.35 -13.18 -13.46
N GLY A 51 15.23 -12.77 -14.09
CA GLY A 51 13.92 -13.40 -13.97
C GLY A 51 13.45 -13.46 -12.50
N LYS A 52 12.96 -14.61 -12.10
CA LYS A 52 12.48 -14.89 -10.73
C LYS A 52 13.58 -15.10 -9.69
N LYS A 53 14.85 -15.26 -10.08
CA LYS A 53 15.95 -15.64 -9.18
C LYS A 53 16.09 -14.72 -7.96
N PRO A 54 16.05 -13.37 -8.08
CA PRO A 54 16.19 -12.49 -6.92
C PRO A 54 15.08 -12.71 -5.88
N LEU A 55 13.84 -12.95 -6.33
CA LEU A 55 12.71 -13.21 -5.44
C LEU A 55 12.84 -14.57 -4.75
N ILE A 56 13.18 -15.62 -5.46
CA ILE A 56 13.42 -16.94 -4.88
C ILE A 56 14.53 -16.86 -3.81
N SER A 57 15.64 -16.16 -4.11
CA SER A 57 16.72 -15.98 -3.14
C SER A 57 16.28 -15.20 -1.90
N TYR A 58 15.38 -14.23 -2.05
CA TYR A 58 14.79 -13.50 -0.93
C TYR A 58 13.90 -14.41 -0.07
N ILE A 59 13.01 -15.19 -0.70
CA ILE A 59 12.11 -16.13 -0.03
C ILE A 59 12.92 -17.18 0.73
N ASP A 60 13.96 -17.77 0.11
CA ASP A 60 14.84 -18.74 0.77
C ASP A 60 15.49 -18.17 2.03
N LYS A 61 15.91 -16.90 1.99
CA LYS A 61 16.59 -16.25 3.11
C LYS A 61 15.62 -15.83 4.21
N HIS A 62 14.49 -15.23 3.87
CA HIS A 62 13.63 -14.50 4.79
C HIS A 62 12.32 -15.24 5.16
N VAL A 63 11.96 -16.31 4.45
CA VAL A 63 10.72 -17.06 4.70
C VAL A 63 11.00 -18.52 5.07
N ASN A 64 11.75 -19.24 4.23
CA ASN A 64 11.87 -20.69 4.35
C ASN A 64 12.49 -21.18 5.67
N ASN A 65 13.40 -20.41 6.25
CA ASN A 65 14.12 -20.78 7.49
C ASN A 65 13.37 -20.48 8.79
N LEU A 66 12.22 -19.79 8.73
CA LEU A 66 11.43 -19.43 9.90
C LEU A 66 10.79 -20.70 10.52
N LYS A 67 10.76 -20.81 11.86
CA LYS A 67 10.35 -22.02 12.57
C LYS A 67 9.09 -21.84 13.39
N THR A 68 8.84 -20.64 13.89
CA THR A 68 7.70 -20.34 14.76
C THR A 68 6.87 -19.19 14.19
N ASN A 69 5.64 -19.07 14.65
CA ASN A 69 4.78 -17.94 14.27
C ASN A 69 5.43 -16.60 14.63
N MET A 70 6.07 -16.51 15.79
CA MET A 70 6.76 -15.30 16.23
C MET A 70 7.95 -14.95 15.30
N ASP A 71 8.70 -15.97 14.82
CA ASP A 71 9.76 -15.73 13.82
C ASP A 71 9.17 -15.09 12.56
N VAL A 72 8.03 -15.58 12.07
CA VAL A 72 7.36 -15.04 10.86
C VAL A 72 6.92 -13.59 11.10
N ILE A 73 6.26 -13.33 12.22
CA ILE A 73 5.73 -12.01 12.59
C ILE A 73 6.88 -10.99 12.71
N LEU A 74 7.93 -11.33 13.44
CA LEU A 74 9.04 -10.40 13.64
C LEU A 74 9.89 -10.21 12.38
N GLU A 75 10.02 -11.24 11.54
CA GLU A 75 10.73 -11.12 10.28
C GLU A 75 9.95 -10.25 9.28
N SER A 76 8.62 -10.40 9.19
CA SER A 76 7.78 -9.52 8.37
C SER A 76 7.88 -8.06 8.84
N ALA A 77 7.84 -7.82 10.14
CA ALA A 77 8.00 -6.49 10.73
C ALA A 77 9.39 -5.88 10.42
N ARG A 78 10.50 -6.63 10.58
CA ARG A 78 11.86 -6.16 10.23
C ARG A 78 12.02 -5.78 8.76
N ASN A 79 11.28 -6.43 7.87
CA ASN A 79 11.31 -6.16 6.45
C ASN A 79 10.22 -5.14 6.03
N ASN A 80 9.48 -4.58 6.99
CA ASN A 80 8.37 -3.65 6.76
C ASN A 80 7.36 -4.20 5.74
N ILE A 81 6.98 -5.48 5.95
CA ILE A 81 5.97 -6.17 5.15
C ILE A 81 4.79 -6.48 6.06
N GLU A 82 3.70 -5.83 5.79
CA GLU A 82 2.46 -5.97 6.53
C GLU A 82 1.83 -7.35 6.28
N MET A 83 1.22 -7.90 7.33
CA MET A 83 0.50 -9.16 7.24
C MET A 83 -1.00 -8.96 7.45
N PHE A 84 -1.47 -8.91 8.69
CA PHE A 84 -2.90 -8.79 9.00
C PHE A 84 -3.30 -7.38 9.45
N PHE A 85 -2.34 -6.53 9.77
CA PHE A 85 -2.55 -5.13 10.11
C PHE A 85 -1.37 -4.28 9.67
N ASP A 86 -1.66 -3.02 9.37
CA ASP A 86 -0.67 -1.99 9.04
C ASP A 86 -0.38 -1.14 10.27
N THR A 87 0.88 -0.70 10.40
CA THR A 87 1.33 0.14 11.53
C THR A 87 2.17 1.30 11.01
N GLY A 88 1.71 2.51 11.24
CA GLY A 88 2.39 3.70 10.73
C GLY A 88 2.20 4.95 11.59
N LEU A 89 3.00 5.97 11.28
CA LEU A 89 2.87 7.30 11.89
C LEU A 89 1.84 8.13 11.13
N GLN A 90 0.92 8.76 11.86
CA GLN A 90 -0.03 9.71 11.31
C GLN A 90 -0.15 10.95 12.20
N PRO A 91 -0.56 12.11 11.66
CA PRO A 91 -0.98 13.24 12.47
C PRO A 91 -2.18 12.83 13.33
N ASP A 92 -2.19 13.25 14.62
CA ASP A 92 -3.34 13.00 15.48
C ASP A 92 -4.57 13.72 14.95
N SER A 93 -5.61 12.95 14.58
CA SER A 93 -6.86 13.50 14.03
C SER A 93 -7.65 14.38 15.00
N LYS A 94 -7.37 14.31 16.30
CA LYS A 94 -7.92 15.22 17.33
C LYS A 94 -7.13 16.51 17.52
N GLY A 95 -6.17 16.78 16.62
CA GLY A 95 -5.52 18.09 16.55
C GLY A 95 -4.52 18.38 17.66
N SER A 96 -3.89 17.34 18.25
CA SER A 96 -2.85 17.53 19.26
C SER A 96 -1.58 18.22 18.71
N GLY A 97 -1.43 18.32 17.39
CA GLY A 97 -0.22 18.81 16.73
C GLY A 97 0.94 17.82 16.77
N LYS A 98 0.70 16.58 17.19
CA LYS A 98 1.70 15.51 17.30
C LYS A 98 1.46 14.43 16.25
N TYR A 99 2.48 13.64 15.99
CA TYR A 99 2.36 12.37 15.29
C TYR A 99 2.15 11.25 16.29
N GLU A 100 1.26 10.33 15.95
CA GLU A 100 0.90 9.16 16.75
C GLU A 100 1.11 7.89 15.94
N VAL A 101 1.48 6.80 16.59
CA VAL A 101 1.50 5.48 15.96
C VAL A 101 0.06 4.98 15.86
N ALA A 102 -0.37 4.66 14.66
CA ALA A 102 -1.68 4.09 14.40
C ALA A 102 -1.59 2.67 13.85
N ILE A 103 -2.58 1.86 14.20
CA ILE A 103 -2.70 0.46 13.78
C ILE A 103 -4.04 0.29 13.07
N TYR A 104 -3.98 -0.14 11.81
CA TYR A 104 -5.13 -0.33 10.93
C TYR A 104 -5.34 -1.80 10.62
N GLN A 105 -6.58 -2.18 10.33
CA GLN A 105 -6.86 -3.50 9.75
C GLN A 105 -6.27 -3.60 8.35
N ASP A 106 -5.72 -4.77 8.03
CA ASP A 106 -5.21 -5.13 6.71
C ASP A 106 -5.33 -6.64 6.48
N GLY A 107 -4.69 -7.16 5.43
CA GLY A 107 -4.59 -8.59 5.17
C GLY A 107 -5.67 -9.17 4.25
N LEU A 108 -6.57 -8.33 3.71
CA LEU A 108 -7.53 -8.76 2.68
C LEU A 108 -7.02 -8.34 1.29
N GLY A 109 -6.60 -9.29 0.47
CA GLY A 109 -6.03 -9.00 -0.85
C GLY A 109 -6.97 -8.28 -1.82
N LEU A 110 -8.29 -8.38 -1.63
CA LEU A 110 -9.31 -7.60 -2.35
C LEU A 110 -9.71 -6.30 -1.60
N GLY A 111 -9.13 -6.02 -0.44
CA GLY A 111 -9.28 -4.76 0.30
C GLY A 111 -10.64 -4.55 0.99
N ASN A 112 -11.70 -5.24 0.58
CA ASN A 112 -13.05 -5.10 1.15
C ASN A 112 -13.62 -6.45 1.56
N LYS A 113 -14.11 -6.55 2.81
CA LYS A 113 -14.76 -7.76 3.35
C LYS A 113 -15.92 -8.26 2.51
N ASP A 114 -16.61 -7.39 1.80
CA ASP A 114 -17.78 -7.74 1.00
C ASP A 114 -17.47 -8.71 -0.13
N TYR A 115 -16.26 -8.67 -0.69
CA TYR A 115 -15.82 -9.64 -1.68
C TYR A 115 -15.75 -11.07 -1.14
N TYR A 116 -15.54 -11.23 0.17
CA TYR A 116 -15.43 -12.53 0.85
C TYR A 116 -16.76 -13.00 1.43
N LEU A 117 -17.64 -12.08 1.83
CA LEU A 117 -18.84 -12.38 2.61
C LEU A 117 -20.14 -12.35 1.80
N LYS A 118 -20.19 -11.62 0.68
CA LYS A 118 -21.38 -11.48 -0.15
C LYS A 118 -21.26 -12.29 -1.43
N ASP A 119 -22.11 -13.29 -1.57
CA ASP A 119 -22.15 -14.16 -2.75
C ASP A 119 -22.95 -13.50 -3.89
N THR A 120 -22.29 -12.60 -4.62
CA THR A 120 -22.82 -11.97 -5.83
C THR A 120 -22.00 -12.37 -7.03
N ALA A 121 -22.60 -12.36 -8.24
CA ALA A 121 -21.88 -12.68 -9.46
C ALA A 121 -20.68 -11.75 -9.70
N GLU A 122 -20.77 -10.49 -9.29
CA GLU A 122 -19.69 -9.52 -9.38
C GLU A 122 -18.55 -9.89 -8.41
N ASN A 123 -18.85 -10.15 -7.14
CA ASN A 123 -17.85 -10.54 -6.15
C ASN A 123 -17.16 -11.86 -6.53
N GLN A 124 -17.92 -12.83 -7.03
CA GLN A 124 -17.37 -14.08 -7.58
C GLN A 124 -16.38 -13.83 -8.71
N LYS A 125 -16.69 -12.90 -9.61
CA LYS A 125 -15.77 -12.51 -10.71
C LYS A 125 -14.45 -11.99 -10.18
N TYR A 126 -14.47 -11.09 -9.19
CA TYR A 126 -13.25 -10.53 -8.58
C TYR A 126 -12.49 -11.58 -7.77
N MET A 127 -13.17 -12.39 -6.99
CA MET A 127 -12.57 -13.48 -6.22
C MET A 127 -11.90 -14.52 -7.13
N ASN A 128 -12.55 -14.91 -8.23
CA ASN A 128 -11.98 -15.84 -9.19
C ASN A 128 -10.73 -15.25 -9.89
N ALA A 129 -10.77 -13.96 -10.22
CA ALA A 129 -9.62 -13.27 -10.82
C ALA A 129 -8.45 -13.19 -9.83
N TYR A 130 -8.71 -12.90 -8.56
CA TYR A 130 -7.71 -12.86 -7.51
C TYR A 130 -7.10 -14.24 -7.24
N SER A 131 -7.92 -15.26 -7.08
CA SER A 131 -7.47 -16.64 -6.94
C SER A 131 -6.59 -17.07 -8.13
N GLN A 132 -7.01 -16.78 -9.36
CA GLN A 132 -6.20 -17.09 -10.53
C GLN A 132 -4.88 -16.31 -10.57
N TYR A 133 -4.86 -15.07 -10.11
CA TYR A 133 -3.64 -14.26 -10.00
C TYR A 133 -2.64 -14.88 -9.02
N ILE A 134 -3.10 -15.33 -7.85
CA ILE A 134 -2.25 -16.04 -6.90
C ILE A 134 -1.67 -17.29 -7.54
N ILE A 135 -2.51 -18.12 -8.16
CA ILE A 135 -2.11 -19.36 -8.83
C ILE A 135 -1.07 -19.07 -9.93
N ASP A 136 -1.36 -18.12 -10.84
CA ASP A 136 -0.47 -17.75 -11.94
C ASP A 136 0.93 -17.34 -11.43
N LEU A 137 1.00 -16.57 -10.31
CA LEU A 137 2.28 -16.14 -9.72
C LEU A 137 3.06 -17.29 -9.07
N TYR A 138 2.40 -18.14 -8.30
CA TYR A 138 3.06 -19.30 -7.69
C TYR A 138 3.50 -20.32 -8.74
N GLU A 139 2.68 -20.58 -9.77
CA GLU A 139 3.06 -21.44 -10.89
C GLU A 139 4.27 -20.86 -11.66
N TYR A 140 4.30 -19.55 -11.90
CA TYR A 140 5.47 -18.90 -12.47
C TYR A 140 6.73 -19.10 -11.62
N LEU A 141 6.61 -18.97 -10.29
CA LEU A 141 7.76 -19.07 -9.38
C LEU A 141 8.28 -20.49 -9.23
N TYR A 142 7.40 -21.45 -9.02
CA TYR A 142 7.76 -22.82 -8.66
C TYR A 142 7.65 -23.83 -9.79
N ASN A 143 7.04 -23.49 -10.92
CA ASN A 143 6.72 -24.37 -12.06
C ASN A 143 5.95 -25.64 -11.60
N ASP A 144 5.08 -25.51 -10.62
CA ASP A 144 4.29 -26.59 -10.03
C ASP A 144 2.87 -26.12 -9.70
N ASN A 145 1.90 -26.60 -10.49
CA ASN A 145 0.50 -26.22 -10.31
C ASN A 145 -0.10 -26.76 -9.00
N ASN A 146 0.39 -27.87 -8.45
CA ASN A 146 -0.11 -28.40 -7.18
C ASN A 146 0.31 -27.49 -6.02
N ILE A 147 1.55 -27.01 -6.04
CA ILE A 147 2.02 -26.01 -5.07
C ILE A 147 1.17 -24.75 -5.21
N ALA A 148 0.97 -24.25 -6.43
CA ALA A 148 0.19 -23.03 -6.67
C ALA A 148 -1.24 -23.12 -6.13
N LEU A 149 -1.93 -24.24 -6.36
CA LEU A 149 -3.27 -24.50 -5.83
C LEU A 149 -3.29 -24.61 -4.29
N MET A 150 -2.30 -25.29 -3.71
CA MET A 150 -2.19 -25.44 -2.27
C MET A 150 -1.97 -24.10 -1.57
N GLU A 151 -1.05 -23.28 -2.06
CA GLU A 151 -0.74 -21.96 -1.49
C GLU A 151 -1.89 -20.98 -1.67
N ASN A 152 -2.55 -20.97 -2.84
CA ASN A 152 -3.79 -20.21 -3.06
C ASN A 152 -4.86 -20.55 -2.00
N ASN A 153 -5.08 -21.84 -1.73
CA ASN A 153 -6.09 -22.28 -0.76
C ASN A 153 -5.74 -21.80 0.66
N LYS A 154 -4.47 -21.83 1.05
CA LYS A 154 -4.03 -21.33 2.37
C LYS A 154 -4.27 -19.82 2.49
N ILE A 155 -3.90 -19.03 1.47
CA ILE A 155 -4.07 -17.57 1.44
C ILE A 155 -5.55 -17.24 1.60
N LEU A 156 -6.40 -17.77 0.72
CA LEU A 156 -7.84 -17.49 0.75
C LEU A 156 -8.49 -17.98 2.05
N SER A 157 -8.00 -19.07 2.65
CA SER A 157 -8.49 -19.54 3.96
C SER A 157 -8.22 -18.52 5.06
N ILE A 158 -7.02 -17.91 5.09
CA ILE A 158 -6.66 -16.87 6.07
C ILE A 158 -7.53 -15.63 5.86
N GLU A 159 -7.65 -15.15 4.62
CA GLU A 159 -8.43 -13.96 4.31
C GLU A 159 -9.92 -14.14 4.65
N ASN A 160 -10.47 -15.33 4.39
CA ASN A 160 -11.83 -15.68 4.80
C ASN A 160 -12.03 -15.72 6.33
N LEU A 161 -10.98 -16.03 7.09
CA LEU A 161 -11.03 -15.94 8.55
C LEU A 161 -10.96 -14.49 9.04
N LEU A 162 -10.23 -13.61 8.37
CA LEU A 162 -10.09 -12.19 8.72
C LEU A 162 -11.34 -11.37 8.35
N ALA A 163 -11.95 -11.65 7.20
CA ALA A 163 -13.02 -10.84 6.63
C ALA A 163 -14.21 -10.55 7.58
N PRO A 164 -14.73 -11.52 8.38
CA PRO A 164 -15.88 -11.27 9.26
C PRO A 164 -15.63 -10.21 10.33
N SER A 165 -14.39 -10.05 10.79
CA SER A 165 -14.02 -9.07 11.82
C SER A 165 -13.57 -7.72 11.24
N SER A 166 -13.37 -7.63 9.94
CA SER A 166 -12.97 -6.40 9.27
C SER A 166 -14.12 -5.39 9.22
N TYR A 167 -13.80 -4.11 9.27
CA TYR A 167 -14.76 -3.03 8.98
C TYR A 167 -15.08 -2.98 7.48
N SER A 168 -16.30 -2.54 7.16
CA SER A 168 -16.71 -2.19 5.80
C SER A 168 -16.03 -0.88 5.35
N VAL A 169 -16.17 -0.57 4.05
CA VAL A 169 -15.68 0.72 3.51
C VAL A 169 -16.31 1.90 4.22
N GLU A 170 -17.62 1.81 4.55
CA GLU A 170 -18.36 2.86 5.26
C GLU A 170 -17.88 2.99 6.71
N GLU A 171 -17.69 1.86 7.41
CA GLU A 171 -17.16 1.85 8.78
C GLU A 171 -15.75 2.45 8.86
N LEU A 172 -14.91 2.21 7.84
CA LEU A 172 -13.56 2.80 7.74
C LEU A 172 -13.58 4.32 7.50
N GLN A 173 -14.69 4.88 7.02
CA GLN A 173 -14.85 6.34 6.85
C GLN A 173 -15.26 7.07 8.14
N ASP A 174 -15.72 6.36 9.19
CA ASP A 174 -16.18 6.97 10.44
C ASP A 174 -14.98 7.38 11.32
N PRO A 175 -14.69 8.68 11.48
CA PRO A 175 -13.53 9.15 12.23
C PRO A 175 -13.64 8.91 13.74
N ILE A 176 -14.86 8.70 14.27
CA ILE A 176 -15.09 8.42 15.68
C ILE A 176 -14.84 6.93 15.95
N LEU A 177 -15.41 6.07 15.11
CA LEU A 177 -15.26 4.62 15.21
C LEU A 177 -13.80 4.18 15.09
N ASN A 178 -13.04 4.84 14.22
CA ASN A 178 -11.65 4.51 13.92
C ASN A 178 -10.62 5.19 14.85
N TYR A 179 -11.05 5.91 15.88
CA TYR A 179 -10.15 6.58 16.82
C TYR A 179 -10.22 5.97 18.22
N ASN A 180 -9.50 4.88 18.44
CA ASN A 180 -9.43 4.22 19.74
C ASN A 180 -8.01 4.36 20.30
N ARG A 181 -7.79 5.41 21.13
CA ARG A 181 -6.53 5.61 21.83
C ARG A 181 -6.41 4.62 22.98
N ILE A 182 -5.33 3.87 23.04
CA ILE A 182 -5.12 2.82 24.01
C ILE A 182 -3.61 2.71 24.35
N SER A 183 -3.29 2.37 25.62
CA SER A 183 -1.90 2.09 25.96
C SER A 183 -1.43 0.76 25.35
N VAL A 184 -0.13 0.68 25.05
CA VAL A 184 0.49 -0.54 24.51
C VAL A 184 0.29 -1.73 25.45
N ASN A 185 0.36 -1.52 26.76
CA ASN A 185 0.14 -2.57 27.78
C ASN A 185 -1.30 -3.08 27.74
N GLU A 186 -2.29 -2.16 27.77
CA GLU A 186 -3.69 -2.55 27.69
C GLU A 186 -4.03 -3.25 26.39
N LEU A 187 -3.46 -2.81 25.26
CA LEU A 187 -3.63 -3.47 23.97
C LEU A 187 -3.06 -4.89 24.00
N SER A 188 -1.87 -5.07 24.59
CA SER A 188 -1.27 -6.41 24.77
C SER A 188 -2.14 -7.33 25.62
N GLU A 189 -2.71 -6.83 26.72
CA GLU A 189 -3.64 -7.60 27.56
C GLU A 189 -4.92 -8.01 26.78
N LYS A 190 -5.50 -7.06 26.03
CA LYS A 190 -6.74 -7.30 25.27
C LYS A 190 -6.58 -8.28 24.11
N THR A 191 -5.40 -8.34 23.50
CA THR A 191 -5.14 -9.14 22.31
C THR A 191 -4.31 -10.38 22.57
N CYS A 192 -3.75 -10.52 23.78
CA CYS A 192 -2.75 -11.55 24.14
C CYS A 192 -1.53 -11.57 23.22
N PHE A 193 -1.17 -10.42 22.64
CA PHE A 193 -0.06 -10.26 21.70
C PHE A 193 0.97 -9.29 22.28
N ASP A 194 2.27 -9.59 22.11
CA ASP A 194 3.35 -8.74 22.60
C ASP A 194 3.56 -7.54 21.67
N TRP A 195 2.71 -6.51 21.84
CA TRP A 195 2.80 -5.27 21.10
C TRP A 195 4.09 -4.50 21.38
N ARG A 196 4.64 -4.62 22.59
CA ARG A 196 5.91 -3.94 22.89
C ARG A 196 7.03 -4.48 22.02
N LEU A 197 7.19 -5.80 21.96
CA LEU A 197 8.19 -6.46 21.13
C LEU A 197 7.97 -6.15 19.63
N TYR A 198 6.72 -6.15 19.18
CA TYR A 198 6.38 -5.84 17.78
C TYR A 198 6.73 -4.40 17.42
N LEU A 199 6.30 -3.42 18.23
CA LEU A 199 6.56 -2.00 18.00
C LEU A 199 8.06 -1.65 18.11
N ASP A 200 8.79 -2.28 19.04
CA ASP A 200 10.24 -2.14 19.12
C ASP A 200 10.94 -2.67 17.86
N THR A 201 10.44 -3.76 17.31
CA THR A 201 10.96 -4.33 16.06
C THR A 201 10.78 -3.39 14.86
N LEU A 202 9.68 -2.63 14.84
CA LEU A 202 9.42 -1.59 13.84
C LEU A 202 10.18 -0.27 14.11
N GLY A 203 10.86 -0.14 15.29
CA GLY A 203 11.58 1.06 15.68
C GLY A 203 10.77 2.07 16.50
N TYR A 204 9.55 1.74 16.91
CA TYR A 204 8.68 2.60 17.74
C TYR A 204 8.94 2.40 19.24
N THR A 205 10.20 2.46 19.66
CA THR A 205 10.65 2.10 21.02
C THR A 205 10.11 3.00 22.14
N GLU A 206 9.83 4.27 21.84
CA GLU A 206 9.34 5.26 22.80
C GLU A 206 7.81 5.37 22.85
N THR A 207 7.09 4.58 22.04
CA THR A 207 5.64 4.63 21.93
C THR A 207 4.98 3.91 23.10
N ASN A 208 4.19 4.64 23.92
CA ASN A 208 3.45 4.10 25.06
C ASN A 208 1.95 3.98 24.80
N GLU A 209 1.43 4.77 23.88
CA GLU A 209 0.03 4.76 23.43
C GLU A 209 -0.04 4.68 21.91
N VAL A 210 -1.07 4.04 21.41
CA VAL A 210 -1.36 3.91 19.97
C VAL A 210 -2.81 4.27 19.68
N ILE A 211 -3.10 4.61 18.42
CA ILE A 211 -4.47 4.74 17.93
C ILE A 211 -4.79 3.48 17.13
N VAL A 212 -5.84 2.80 17.53
CA VAL A 212 -6.30 1.56 16.86
C VAL A 212 -7.59 1.85 16.10
N SER A 213 -7.67 1.51 14.83
CA SER A 213 -8.89 1.68 14.05
C SER A 213 -9.97 0.69 14.49
N ASN A 214 -9.63 -0.58 14.67
CA ASN A 214 -10.58 -1.64 14.98
C ASN A 214 -9.99 -2.63 16.01
N ILE A 215 -10.33 -2.45 17.30
CA ILE A 215 -9.80 -3.29 18.39
C ILE A 215 -10.30 -4.75 18.28
N GLU A 216 -11.55 -4.97 17.89
CA GLU A 216 -12.08 -6.33 17.77
C GLU A 216 -11.44 -7.09 16.61
N PHE A 217 -11.15 -6.42 15.51
CA PHE A 217 -10.35 -6.99 14.44
C PHE A 217 -8.96 -7.40 14.94
N LEU A 218 -8.26 -6.50 15.67
CA LEU A 218 -6.92 -6.82 16.18
C LEU A 218 -6.92 -7.99 17.13
N LYS A 219 -7.92 -8.12 18.00
CA LYS A 219 -8.07 -9.33 18.87
C LYS A 219 -8.13 -10.59 18.03
N HIS A 220 -8.94 -10.57 16.97
CA HIS A 220 -9.08 -11.73 16.09
C HIS A 220 -7.82 -11.99 15.29
N ALA A 221 -7.23 -10.97 14.67
CA ALA A 221 -6.00 -11.05 13.90
C ALA A 221 -4.83 -11.57 14.73
N CYS A 222 -4.62 -11.03 15.94
CA CYS A 222 -3.58 -11.50 16.86
C CYS A 222 -3.80 -12.95 17.28
N LYS A 223 -5.06 -13.35 17.54
CA LYS A 223 -5.37 -14.75 17.82
C LYS A 223 -4.97 -15.65 16.64
N LEU A 224 -5.30 -15.26 15.41
CA LEU A 224 -4.91 -16.04 14.22
C LEU A 224 -3.38 -16.10 14.08
N LEU A 225 -2.67 -14.99 14.25
CA LEU A 225 -1.20 -14.97 14.22
C LEU A 225 -0.56 -15.94 15.21
N LEU A 226 -1.15 -16.09 16.40
CA LEU A 226 -0.61 -16.95 17.45
C LEU A 226 -1.02 -18.43 17.32
N THR A 227 -2.14 -18.73 16.66
CA THR A 227 -2.76 -20.06 16.68
C THR A 227 -2.81 -20.79 15.34
N LEU A 228 -2.64 -20.09 14.22
CA LEU A 228 -2.53 -20.76 12.92
C LEU A 228 -1.28 -21.63 12.86
N ASP A 229 -1.34 -22.68 12.06
CA ASP A 229 -0.14 -23.44 11.73
C ASP A 229 0.91 -22.54 11.07
N THR A 230 2.16 -22.66 11.48
CA THR A 230 3.25 -21.81 11.00
C THR A 230 3.40 -21.87 9.48
N SER A 231 3.05 -22.99 8.84
CA SER A 231 3.07 -23.08 7.37
C SER A 231 2.10 -22.12 6.69
N TYR A 232 0.92 -21.86 7.27
CA TYR A 232 -0.04 -20.90 6.78
C TYR A 232 0.49 -19.47 6.87
N LEU A 233 1.07 -19.10 8.01
CA LEU A 233 1.65 -17.76 8.19
C LEU A 233 2.85 -17.54 7.28
N LYS A 234 3.69 -18.56 7.06
CA LYS A 234 4.80 -18.49 6.10
C LYS A 234 4.28 -18.27 4.68
N THR A 235 3.25 -19.01 4.27
CA THR A 235 2.59 -18.83 2.97
C THR A 235 2.04 -17.40 2.82
N PHE A 236 1.39 -16.88 3.86
CA PHE A 236 0.82 -15.53 3.80
C PHE A 236 1.92 -14.46 3.72
N TYR A 237 2.97 -14.58 4.51
CA TYR A 237 4.13 -13.68 4.43
C TYR A 237 4.81 -13.77 3.06
N GLU A 238 5.04 -14.98 2.55
CA GLU A 238 5.57 -15.22 1.21
C GLU A 238 4.70 -14.56 0.13
N TRP A 239 3.37 -14.70 0.24
CA TRP A 239 2.43 -14.05 -0.67
C TRP A 239 2.58 -12.52 -0.68
N GLN A 240 2.69 -11.88 0.49
CA GLN A 240 2.93 -10.44 0.57
C GLN A 240 4.26 -10.06 -0.11
N VAL A 241 5.32 -10.82 0.13
CA VAL A 241 6.61 -10.63 -0.55
C VAL A 241 6.49 -10.74 -2.06
N ILE A 242 5.82 -11.78 -2.56
CA ILE A 242 5.59 -12.02 -4.00
C ILE A 242 4.81 -10.86 -4.61
N ASN A 243 3.70 -10.47 -4.01
CA ASN A 243 2.82 -9.43 -4.52
C ASN A 243 3.53 -8.06 -4.60
N ILE A 244 4.28 -7.69 -3.56
CA ILE A 244 5.10 -6.47 -3.54
C ILE A 244 6.21 -6.51 -4.61
N ALA A 245 6.82 -7.67 -4.86
CA ALA A 245 7.93 -7.80 -5.81
C ALA A 245 7.47 -7.93 -7.27
N ALA A 246 6.27 -8.43 -7.53
CA ALA A 246 5.79 -8.82 -8.85
C ALA A 246 5.95 -7.74 -9.93
N THR A 247 5.69 -6.47 -9.61
CA THR A 247 5.87 -5.36 -10.55
C THR A 247 7.33 -4.93 -10.76
N LYS A 248 8.28 -5.48 -10.00
CA LYS A 248 9.69 -5.08 -9.97
C LYS A 248 10.62 -6.11 -10.66
N LEU A 249 10.09 -7.25 -11.07
CA LEU A 249 10.81 -8.35 -11.72
C LEU A 249 10.75 -8.26 -13.24
N ASP A 250 10.78 -9.38 -13.92
CA ASP A 250 10.78 -9.46 -15.38
C ASP A 250 9.44 -9.14 -16.05
N ASP A 251 9.44 -9.09 -17.37
CA ASP A 251 8.23 -8.78 -18.14
C ASP A 251 7.15 -9.87 -17.99
N LYS A 252 7.51 -11.15 -17.80
CA LYS A 252 6.53 -12.25 -17.68
C LYS A 252 5.68 -12.11 -16.43
N ILE A 253 6.30 -11.88 -15.28
CA ILE A 253 5.54 -11.70 -14.02
C ILE A 253 4.74 -10.39 -14.06
N TYR A 254 5.29 -9.35 -14.71
CA TYR A 254 4.56 -8.09 -14.88
C TYR A 254 3.30 -8.27 -15.76
N ASP A 255 3.34 -9.12 -16.78
CA ASP A 255 2.18 -9.44 -17.62
C ASP A 255 1.07 -10.14 -16.82
N LEU A 256 1.43 -10.99 -15.84
CA LEU A 256 0.47 -11.61 -14.92
C LEU A 256 -0.22 -10.56 -14.03
N VAL A 257 0.55 -9.63 -13.46
CA VAL A 257 0.02 -8.51 -12.70
C VAL A 257 -0.93 -7.66 -13.56
N PHE A 258 -0.55 -7.36 -14.79
CA PHE A 258 -1.39 -6.58 -15.69
C PHE A 258 -2.69 -7.30 -16.03
N LYS A 259 -2.64 -8.59 -16.35
CA LYS A 259 -3.81 -9.44 -16.61
C LYS A 259 -4.81 -9.38 -15.44
N TYR A 260 -4.31 -9.45 -14.20
CA TYR A 260 -5.15 -9.30 -13.02
C TYR A 260 -5.73 -7.88 -12.91
N SER A 261 -4.91 -6.85 -13.07
CA SER A 261 -5.35 -5.45 -12.96
C SER A 261 -6.42 -5.05 -13.99
N GLN A 262 -6.41 -5.68 -15.17
CA GLN A 262 -7.41 -5.44 -16.22
C GLN A 262 -8.85 -5.72 -15.77
N VAL A 263 -9.03 -6.65 -14.83
CA VAL A 263 -10.36 -7.02 -14.32
C VAL A 263 -11.02 -5.86 -13.58
N PHE A 264 -10.22 -5.02 -12.94
CA PHE A 264 -10.68 -3.86 -12.16
C PHE A 264 -10.67 -2.57 -12.98
N THR A 265 -9.65 -2.38 -13.80
CA THR A 265 -9.43 -1.10 -14.51
C THR A 265 -10.05 -1.08 -15.91
N GLY A 266 -10.33 -2.24 -16.50
CA GLY A 266 -10.75 -2.34 -17.90
C GLY A 266 -9.66 -1.94 -18.91
N ALA A 267 -8.43 -1.68 -18.47
CA ALA A 267 -7.33 -1.26 -19.33
C ALA A 267 -7.00 -2.36 -20.36
N LYS A 268 -6.89 -2.00 -21.63
CA LYS A 268 -6.59 -2.97 -22.71
C LYS A 268 -5.10 -3.09 -23.01
N VAL A 269 -4.32 -2.06 -22.68
CA VAL A 269 -2.90 -1.96 -23.02
C VAL A 269 -2.13 -1.45 -21.81
N GLN A 270 -0.95 -2.03 -21.59
CA GLN A 270 -0.02 -1.56 -20.56
C GLN A 270 0.54 -0.17 -20.90
N TYR A 271 0.84 0.62 -19.88
CA TYR A 271 1.64 1.82 -20.09
C TYR A 271 3.03 1.46 -20.66
N PRO A 272 3.58 2.30 -21.56
CA PRO A 272 4.96 2.15 -22.02
C PRO A 272 5.94 2.03 -20.86
N LYS A 273 6.98 1.23 -21.05
CA LYS A 273 8.01 0.96 -20.01
C LYS A 273 8.61 2.25 -19.43
N GLU A 274 8.86 3.22 -20.28
CA GLU A 274 9.35 4.54 -19.86
C GLU A 274 8.35 5.27 -18.94
N LYS A 275 7.07 5.32 -19.32
CA LYS A 275 6.03 5.95 -18.48
C LYS A 275 5.91 5.26 -17.12
N ARG A 276 6.01 3.93 -17.07
CA ARG A 276 6.03 3.17 -15.81
C ARG A 276 7.23 3.54 -14.94
N ALA A 277 8.41 3.69 -15.55
CA ALA A 277 9.63 4.09 -14.86
C ALA A 277 9.51 5.52 -14.31
N ILE A 278 9.03 6.47 -15.10
CA ILE A 278 8.79 7.86 -14.70
C ILE A 278 7.83 7.92 -13.52
N ASN A 279 6.69 7.22 -13.58
CA ASN A 279 5.71 7.17 -12.51
C ASN A 279 6.32 6.59 -11.22
N LYS A 280 7.14 5.54 -11.33
CA LYS A 280 7.82 4.94 -10.18
C LYS A 280 8.84 5.88 -9.55
N ILE A 281 9.64 6.55 -10.36
CA ILE A 281 10.60 7.56 -9.89
C ILE A 281 9.87 8.72 -9.21
N ASN A 282 8.82 9.21 -9.82
CA ASN A 282 8.01 10.29 -9.23
C ASN A 282 7.39 9.87 -7.88
N SER A 283 6.95 8.62 -7.72
CA SER A 283 6.42 8.14 -6.43
C SER A 283 7.48 8.02 -5.33
N VAL A 284 8.73 7.71 -5.68
CA VAL A 284 9.83 7.54 -4.71
C VAL A 284 10.51 8.86 -4.35
N PHE A 285 10.64 9.76 -5.32
CA PHE A 285 11.35 11.04 -5.18
C PHE A 285 10.41 12.24 -5.32
N SER A 286 9.13 12.09 -4.97
CA SER A 286 8.07 13.12 -5.17
C SER A 286 8.47 14.48 -4.64
N GLU A 287 8.99 14.58 -3.43
CA GLU A 287 9.39 15.84 -2.79
C GLU A 287 10.52 16.53 -3.55
N VAL A 288 11.54 15.78 -3.94
CA VAL A 288 12.69 16.33 -4.66
C VAL A 288 12.31 16.76 -6.08
N ILE A 289 11.57 15.91 -6.78
CA ILE A 289 11.06 16.20 -8.11
C ILE A 289 10.12 17.41 -8.06
N GLY A 290 9.26 17.47 -7.03
CA GLY A 290 8.36 18.58 -6.79
C GLY A 290 9.10 19.91 -6.61
N GLN A 291 10.19 19.95 -5.84
CA GLN A 291 11.02 21.14 -5.67
C GLN A 291 11.65 21.61 -6.99
N ILE A 292 12.15 20.66 -7.80
CA ILE A 292 12.74 21.00 -9.11
C ILE A 292 11.65 21.45 -10.08
N TYR A 293 10.49 20.79 -10.06
CA TYR A 293 9.34 21.12 -10.89
C TYR A 293 8.84 22.54 -10.63
N VAL A 294 8.64 22.89 -9.35
CA VAL A 294 8.21 24.22 -8.94
C VAL A 294 9.20 25.28 -9.42
N LYS A 295 10.49 25.07 -9.20
CA LYS A 295 11.54 25.98 -9.63
C LYS A 295 11.56 26.24 -11.14
N LYS A 296 11.21 25.22 -11.95
CA LYS A 296 11.35 25.25 -13.41
C LYS A 296 10.05 25.61 -14.14
N TYR A 297 8.90 25.15 -13.61
CA TYR A 297 7.64 25.16 -14.33
C TYR A 297 6.48 25.85 -13.61
N PHE A 298 6.63 26.23 -12.33
CA PHE A 298 5.58 26.83 -11.52
C PHE A 298 6.05 28.19 -10.98
N ASN A 299 5.75 29.26 -11.70
CA ASN A 299 6.15 30.62 -11.35
C ASN A 299 5.26 31.23 -10.24
N GLU A 300 5.67 32.39 -9.70
CA GLU A 300 4.93 33.11 -8.66
C GLU A 300 3.54 33.58 -9.14
N ASP A 301 3.36 33.92 -10.43
CA ASP A 301 2.05 34.32 -10.96
C ASP A 301 1.06 33.15 -10.88
N SER A 302 1.46 31.96 -11.33
CA SER A 302 0.63 30.75 -11.22
C SER A 302 0.29 30.40 -9.75
N LYS A 303 1.22 30.62 -8.83
CA LYS A 303 0.97 30.43 -7.39
C LYS A 303 -0.05 31.43 -6.88
N ASN A 304 0.07 32.71 -7.27
CA ASN A 304 -0.87 33.75 -6.88
C ASN A 304 -2.27 33.51 -7.45
N ASP A 305 -2.38 32.99 -8.67
CA ASP A 305 -3.66 32.63 -9.27
C ASP A 305 -4.35 31.51 -8.47
N VAL A 306 -3.59 30.48 -8.06
CA VAL A 306 -4.12 29.40 -7.20
C VAL A 306 -4.55 29.94 -5.83
N ILE A 307 -3.75 30.84 -5.21
CA ILE A 307 -4.12 31.47 -3.94
C ILE A 307 -5.42 32.29 -4.11
N ASN A 308 -5.56 33.05 -5.17
CA ASN A 308 -6.78 33.82 -5.45
C ASN A 308 -8.02 32.92 -5.62
N ILE A 309 -7.85 31.78 -6.32
CA ILE A 309 -8.93 30.78 -6.45
C ILE A 309 -9.33 30.25 -5.08
N ILE A 310 -8.36 29.90 -4.23
CA ILE A 310 -8.63 29.37 -2.87
C ILE A 310 -9.36 30.43 -2.02
N GLU A 311 -8.95 31.69 -2.05
CA GLU A 311 -9.61 32.75 -1.27
C GLU A 311 -11.04 33.01 -1.78
N ASN A 312 -11.27 32.98 -3.10
CA ASN A 312 -12.64 33.05 -3.65
C ASN A 312 -13.49 31.84 -3.26
N LEU A 313 -12.92 30.64 -3.22
CA LEU A 313 -13.62 29.45 -2.74
C LEU A 313 -13.99 29.57 -1.26
N LYS A 314 -13.09 30.06 -0.39
CA LYS A 314 -13.37 30.30 1.03
C LYS A 314 -14.53 31.29 1.20
N THR A 315 -14.51 32.40 0.49
CA THR A 315 -15.59 33.41 0.53
C THR A 315 -16.93 32.83 0.08
N SER A 316 -16.93 32.04 -1.00
CA SER A 316 -18.11 31.35 -1.48
C SER A 316 -18.63 30.34 -0.47
N PHE A 317 -17.74 29.59 0.18
CA PHE A 317 -18.06 28.60 1.19
C PHE A 317 -18.69 29.26 2.43
N GLU A 318 -18.12 30.38 2.89
CA GLU A 318 -18.69 31.21 3.97
C GLU A 318 -20.10 31.68 3.64
N THR A 319 -20.32 32.15 2.42
CA THR A 319 -21.65 32.56 1.96
C THR A 319 -22.65 31.40 1.97
N ILE A 320 -22.22 30.21 1.51
CA ILE A 320 -23.06 29.01 1.50
C ILE A 320 -23.39 28.58 2.93
N ILE A 321 -22.40 28.52 3.84
CA ILE A 321 -22.62 28.16 5.24
C ILE A 321 -23.61 29.11 5.90
N ASN A 322 -23.42 30.43 5.75
CA ASN A 322 -24.29 31.44 6.32
C ASN A 322 -25.73 31.41 5.76
N SER A 323 -25.94 30.82 4.59
CA SER A 323 -27.26 30.66 3.98
C SER A 323 -28.00 29.38 4.41
N GLN A 324 -27.34 28.48 5.16
CA GLN A 324 -27.95 27.21 5.56
C GLN A 324 -28.96 27.44 6.70
N THR A 325 -30.13 26.80 6.57
CA THR A 325 -31.20 26.89 7.56
C THR A 325 -31.20 25.75 8.57
N TRP A 326 -30.39 24.72 8.34
CA TRP A 326 -30.28 23.52 9.18
C TRP A 326 -29.11 23.58 10.17
N MET A 327 -28.19 24.50 9.99
CA MET A 327 -27.05 24.74 10.90
C MET A 327 -27.48 25.69 12.03
N SER A 328 -27.00 25.44 13.25
CA SER A 328 -27.15 26.38 14.35
C SER A 328 -26.18 27.56 14.21
N ASN A 329 -26.46 28.68 14.90
CA ASN A 329 -25.57 29.83 14.93
C ASN A 329 -24.22 29.52 15.62
N GLU A 330 -24.14 28.45 16.40
CA GLU A 330 -22.93 28.01 17.10
C GLU A 330 -22.02 27.17 16.20
N THR A 331 -22.60 26.49 15.18
CA THR A 331 -21.86 25.70 14.19
C THR A 331 -21.28 26.58 13.11
#